data_828fef08d2240139861937806bbaa41f
#
_entry.id   828fef08d2240139861937806bbaa41f
#
_cell.length_a   1.000
_cell.length_b   1.000
_cell.length_c   1.000
_cell.angle_alpha   90.00
_cell.angle_beta   90.00
_cell.angle_gamma   90.00
#
_symmetry.space_group_name_H-M   'P 1'
#
loop_
_entity.id
_entity.type
_entity.pdbx_description
1 polymer ?
#
loop_
_entity_poly.entity_id
_entity_poly.type
_entity_poly.pdbx_seq_one_letter_code
_entity_poly.pdbx_strand_id
1 'polypeptide(L)'
;MKNKLNLLAIPVLALVLLTGCKKALDLQPYTSVAVDVAFSNADKCLTSLYGVYDAAQSGDYLGGAGRGYPFGAANIEQGDARGEDVINIAAFYQITYQATYNATAANCEGHWNSLYSLINKANVCIDGFRGAGSRGAVRAATALQFEAECRFLRAMAHHELMIHWARPYRDGNGTQVGVPYRDFAVNVPATVDLVRNLPRAVGDSVYRRVLRDLDFAETNMAATTTGTARTVRATKAAAIALKMRVKMHMGDFAGAIVEGNKLIPAVLTPLTPTSVVSPIGSWALTASPDGPFTNNSSTESIFSVRNDALDNTGVNGALPAMLGAANLGGRGLLAVSPIIWNNAGWRCDDVRRTLLYVSGTNANGGQSIFTNKYRDYVGRSDFAPQIRYAEVLLMQAECEARVAGTVSLRAIDLLNTVRNRSIPTPATNQYVAANFATPVDLVKAILLERRIEFLLEGKRWADISRLSQEADYTTGGIPAKAVNGAQGLAMYGCGTPYTAGQAGIGYGDYRFIWPIPANEIIQNPIITQNPLY
;
A
#
# COMPACT_ATOMS: atom_id res chain seq x y z
N MET A 1 44.02 -66.17 -33.69
CA MET A 1 43.88 -65.45 -32.33
C MET A 1 43.54 -63.97 -32.42
N LYS A 2 43.49 -63.33 -33.61
CA LYS A 2 43.20 -61.87 -33.73
C LYS A 2 41.70 -61.48 -33.63
N ASN A 3 40.76 -62.40 -33.90
CA ASN A 3 39.31 -62.05 -33.94
C ASN A 3 38.57 -62.19 -32.60
N LYS A 4 39.16 -62.73 -31.54
CA LYS A 4 38.54 -62.87 -30.23
C LYS A 4 38.74 -61.62 -29.31
N LEU A 5 39.78 -60.82 -29.64
CA LEU A 5 40.06 -59.61 -28.84
C LEU A 5 39.10 -58.47 -29.16
N ASN A 6 38.59 -58.39 -30.38
CA ASN A 6 37.65 -57.33 -30.80
C ASN A 6 36.24 -57.57 -30.31
N LEU A 7 35.81 -58.78 -29.93
CA LEU A 7 34.48 -59.06 -29.43
C LEU A 7 34.34 -58.70 -27.91
N LEU A 8 35.45 -58.63 -27.15
CA LEU A 8 35.45 -58.24 -25.77
C LEU A 8 35.59 -56.71 -25.58
N ALA A 9 36.13 -56.00 -26.57
CA ALA A 9 36.33 -54.55 -26.53
C ALA A 9 34.99 -53.76 -26.65
N ILE A 10 34.02 -54.32 -27.41
CA ILE A 10 32.70 -53.64 -27.60
C ILE A 10 31.88 -53.58 -26.34
N PRO A 11 31.69 -54.65 -25.55
CA PRO A 11 30.91 -54.55 -24.29
C PRO A 11 31.61 -53.72 -23.20
N VAL A 12 32.95 -53.68 -23.14
CA VAL A 12 33.70 -52.85 -22.22
C VAL A 12 33.57 -51.37 -22.59
N LEU A 13 33.59 -51.01 -23.86
CA LEU A 13 33.37 -49.64 -24.33
C LEU A 13 31.93 -49.20 -24.11
N ALA A 14 30.94 -50.08 -24.24
CA ALA A 14 29.55 -49.82 -23.94
C ALA A 14 29.30 -49.63 -22.43
N LEU A 15 30.03 -50.34 -21.55
CA LEU A 15 29.92 -50.20 -20.09
C LEU A 15 30.54 -48.89 -19.59
N VAL A 16 31.59 -48.37 -20.22
CA VAL A 16 32.22 -47.08 -19.91
C VAL A 16 31.35 -45.91 -20.37
N LEU A 17 30.58 -46.08 -21.45
CA LEU A 17 29.62 -45.05 -21.89
C LEU A 17 28.38 -44.94 -21.01
N LEU A 18 28.06 -45.93 -20.15
CA LEU A 18 26.96 -45.92 -19.21
C LEU A 18 27.32 -45.27 -17.86
N THR A 19 28.60 -44.98 -17.61
CA THR A 19 29.01 -44.17 -16.44
C THR A 19 29.01 -42.67 -16.75
N GLY A 20 27.99 -42.22 -17.45
CA GLY A 20 27.75 -40.80 -17.70
C GLY A 20 27.64 -40.03 -16.38
N CYS A 21 28.43 -39.01 -16.21
CA CYS A 21 28.48 -38.16 -15.04
C CYS A 21 27.08 -37.68 -14.64
N LYS A 22 26.44 -38.28 -13.65
CA LYS A 22 25.21 -37.77 -13.01
C LYS A 22 25.37 -36.31 -12.57
N LYS A 23 26.59 -35.88 -12.21
CA LYS A 23 26.90 -34.51 -11.83
C LYS A 23 26.72 -33.47 -12.94
N ALA A 24 26.77 -33.83 -14.22
CA ALA A 24 26.57 -32.88 -15.33
C ALA A 24 25.09 -32.60 -15.60
N LEU A 25 24.17 -33.44 -15.10
CA LEU A 25 22.72 -33.27 -15.20
C LEU A 25 22.11 -32.61 -13.95
N ASP A 26 22.87 -32.53 -12.86
CA ASP A 26 22.46 -31.88 -11.61
C ASP A 26 22.98 -30.43 -11.48
N LEU A 27 23.17 -29.74 -12.61
CA LEU A 27 23.54 -28.32 -12.60
C LEU A 27 22.39 -27.52 -12.02
N GLN A 28 22.61 -27.03 -10.80
CA GLN A 28 21.71 -26.02 -10.21
C GLN A 28 21.72 -24.78 -11.12
N PRO A 29 20.56 -24.18 -11.41
CA PRO A 29 20.51 -22.97 -12.21
C PRO A 29 21.42 -21.90 -11.59
N TYR A 30 22.33 -21.35 -12.38
CA TYR A 30 23.31 -20.36 -11.91
C TYR A 30 22.66 -19.07 -11.35
N THR A 31 21.41 -18.80 -11.75
CA THR A 31 20.63 -17.61 -11.42
C THR A 31 19.55 -17.85 -10.36
N SER A 32 19.41 -19.06 -9.82
CA SER A 32 18.43 -19.37 -8.77
C SER A 32 19.06 -20.14 -7.62
N VAL A 33 18.67 -19.81 -6.40
CA VAL A 33 19.08 -20.52 -5.18
C VAL A 33 18.06 -21.61 -4.91
N ALA A 34 18.50 -22.86 -4.73
CA ALA A 34 17.61 -23.96 -4.36
C ALA A 34 16.94 -23.67 -3.00
N VAL A 35 15.67 -24.05 -2.85
CA VAL A 35 14.84 -23.72 -1.65
C VAL A 35 15.49 -24.21 -0.35
N ASP A 36 16.07 -25.40 -0.35
CA ASP A 36 16.78 -25.96 0.82
C ASP A 36 18.02 -25.14 1.20
N VAL A 37 18.71 -24.58 0.21
CA VAL A 37 19.86 -23.68 0.41
C VAL A 37 19.41 -22.31 0.93
N ALA A 38 18.31 -21.76 0.40
CA ALA A 38 17.78 -20.45 0.79
C ALA A 38 17.37 -20.38 2.28
N PHE A 39 17.04 -21.51 2.89
CA PHE A 39 16.61 -21.60 4.29
C PHE A 39 17.54 -22.45 5.17
N SER A 40 18.83 -22.57 4.78
CA SER A 40 19.78 -23.47 5.46
C SER A 40 20.40 -22.87 6.74
N ASN A 41 20.35 -21.56 6.94
CA ASN A 41 20.85 -20.87 8.14
C ASN A 41 20.16 -19.52 8.33
N ALA A 42 20.46 -18.84 9.45
CA ALA A 42 19.81 -17.59 9.85
C ALA A 42 20.02 -16.45 8.84
N ASP A 43 21.24 -16.30 8.30
CA ASP A 43 21.56 -15.20 7.36
C ASP A 43 20.83 -15.37 6.03
N LYS A 44 20.76 -16.60 5.52
CA LYS A 44 20.01 -16.92 4.30
C LYS A 44 18.51 -16.75 4.49
N CYS A 45 17.97 -17.15 5.65
CA CYS A 45 16.59 -16.86 6.02
C CYS A 45 16.31 -15.35 6.04
N LEU A 46 17.19 -14.55 6.62
CA LEU A 46 17.06 -13.10 6.64
C LEU A 46 17.12 -12.51 5.22
N THR A 47 18.05 -12.99 4.38
CA THR A 47 18.14 -12.59 2.96
C THR A 47 16.85 -12.93 2.20
N SER A 48 16.30 -14.12 2.43
CA SER A 48 15.02 -14.54 1.83
C SER A 48 13.86 -13.64 2.27
N LEU A 49 13.83 -13.24 3.55
CA LEU A 49 12.86 -12.28 4.06
C LEU A 49 13.00 -10.92 3.34
N TYR A 50 14.22 -10.43 3.15
CA TYR A 50 14.44 -9.18 2.39
C TYR A 50 13.94 -9.28 0.96
N GLY A 51 14.03 -10.45 0.31
CA GLY A 51 13.44 -10.68 -1.00
C GLY A 51 11.91 -10.57 -1.03
N VAL A 52 11.21 -10.75 0.12
CA VAL A 52 9.77 -10.48 0.22
C VAL A 52 9.50 -8.99 0.33
N TYR A 53 10.31 -8.24 1.08
CA TYR A 53 10.21 -6.77 1.14
C TYR A 53 10.57 -6.11 -0.19
N ASP A 54 11.57 -6.63 -0.90
CA ASP A 54 11.92 -6.20 -2.27
C ASP A 54 10.72 -6.36 -3.22
N ALA A 55 9.99 -7.48 -3.12
CA ALA A 55 8.77 -7.67 -3.92
C ALA A 55 7.65 -6.66 -3.59
N ALA A 56 7.67 -6.06 -2.41
CA ALA A 56 6.76 -4.96 -2.07
C ALA A 56 7.21 -3.61 -2.68
N GLN A 57 8.51 -3.44 -2.96
CA GLN A 57 9.09 -2.25 -3.57
C GLN A 57 9.06 -2.31 -5.10
N SER A 58 9.61 -3.36 -5.67
CA SER A 58 9.91 -3.50 -7.11
C SER A 58 9.23 -4.73 -7.68
N GLY A 59 7.91 -4.65 -7.78
CA GLY A 59 7.13 -5.67 -8.46
C GLY A 59 7.38 -5.67 -9.97
N ASP A 60 7.16 -6.82 -10.59
CA ASP A 60 7.26 -7.00 -12.03
C ASP A 60 6.13 -6.26 -12.77
N TYR A 61 6.48 -5.46 -13.76
CA TYR A 61 5.53 -4.78 -14.63
C TYR A 61 5.76 -5.27 -16.07
N LEU A 62 4.85 -6.10 -16.58
CA LEU A 62 4.88 -6.64 -17.94
C LEU A 62 6.22 -7.32 -18.30
N GLY A 63 6.82 -8.02 -17.35
CA GLY A 63 8.11 -8.71 -17.55
C GLY A 63 9.33 -7.79 -17.59
N GLY A 64 9.20 -6.53 -17.15
CA GLY A 64 10.27 -5.52 -17.16
C GLY A 64 10.53 -4.89 -15.80
N ALA A 65 11.38 -3.86 -15.79
CA ALA A 65 11.77 -3.14 -14.58
C ALA A 65 10.56 -2.58 -13.83
N GLY A 66 10.60 -2.62 -12.51
CA GLY A 66 9.55 -2.16 -11.62
C GLY A 66 9.09 -0.73 -11.91
N ARG A 67 7.79 -0.48 -11.74
CA ARG A 67 7.19 0.85 -11.84
C ARG A 67 6.58 1.31 -10.52
N GLY A 68 7.16 0.86 -9.39
CA GLY A 68 6.65 1.17 -8.07
C GLY A 68 5.37 0.39 -7.71
N TYR A 69 5.13 -0.76 -8.34
CA TYR A 69 4.14 -1.74 -7.90
C TYR A 69 4.80 -2.76 -6.97
N PRO A 70 4.08 -3.34 -5.99
CA PRO A 70 2.72 -2.99 -5.61
C PRO A 70 2.61 -1.81 -4.63
N PHE A 71 3.67 -1.39 -3.92
CA PHE A 71 3.59 -0.43 -2.81
C PHE A 71 4.56 0.75 -2.90
N GLY A 72 4.89 1.18 -4.10
CA GLY A 72 5.69 2.36 -4.40
C GLY A 72 4.89 3.47 -5.09
N ALA A 73 5.54 4.23 -5.99
CA ALA A 73 4.92 5.38 -6.64
C ALA A 73 3.65 5.02 -7.43
N ALA A 74 3.65 3.90 -8.17
CA ALA A 74 2.49 3.51 -8.95
C ALA A 74 1.25 3.24 -8.09
N ASN A 75 1.41 2.64 -6.90
CA ASN A 75 0.29 2.45 -5.98
C ASN A 75 -0.27 3.79 -5.50
N ILE A 76 0.60 4.73 -5.13
CA ILE A 76 0.22 6.06 -4.68
C ILE A 76 -0.53 6.80 -5.79
N GLU A 77 0.00 6.77 -7.01
CA GLU A 77 -0.62 7.42 -8.16
C GLU A 77 -1.97 6.80 -8.53
N GLN A 78 -2.07 5.47 -8.52
CA GLN A 78 -3.33 4.76 -8.78
C GLN A 78 -4.37 5.03 -7.68
N GLY A 79 -3.93 5.10 -6.43
CA GLY A 79 -4.79 5.39 -5.29
C GLY A 79 -5.35 6.81 -5.29
N ASP A 80 -4.58 7.80 -5.76
CA ASP A 80 -5.01 9.20 -5.77
C ASP A 80 -5.65 9.61 -7.12
N ALA A 81 -5.16 9.10 -8.27
CA ALA A 81 -5.69 9.45 -9.59
C ALA A 81 -7.15 8.99 -9.83
N ARG A 82 -7.64 8.01 -9.09
CA ARG A 82 -9.05 7.62 -9.10
C ARG A 82 -9.95 8.62 -8.36
N GLY A 83 -9.38 9.41 -7.45
CA GLY A 83 -10.05 10.50 -6.73
C GLY A 83 -9.98 11.83 -7.45
N GLU A 84 -10.40 12.90 -6.76
CA GLU A 84 -10.48 14.26 -7.24
C GLU A 84 -9.35 15.17 -6.75
N ASP A 85 -8.48 14.69 -5.87
CA ASP A 85 -7.50 15.50 -5.16
C ASP A 85 -6.19 15.72 -5.95
N VAL A 86 -6.06 15.07 -7.10
CA VAL A 86 -4.93 15.24 -8.02
C VAL A 86 -5.41 15.51 -9.45
N ILE A 87 -4.51 15.99 -10.31
CA ILE A 87 -4.70 16.14 -11.75
C ILE A 87 -3.65 15.29 -12.45
N ASN A 88 -4.09 14.40 -13.34
CA ASN A 88 -3.17 13.76 -14.26
C ASN A 88 -2.84 14.70 -15.42
N ILE A 89 -1.54 14.96 -15.65
CA ILE A 89 -1.06 15.91 -16.65
C ILE A 89 -0.71 15.22 -17.97
N ALA A 90 -0.07 14.04 -17.89
CA ALA A 90 0.42 13.33 -19.06
C ALA A 90 -0.30 11.99 -19.27
N ALA A 91 -0.05 11.32 -20.39
CA ALA A 91 -0.73 10.07 -20.75
C ALA A 91 -0.47 8.89 -19.78
N PHE A 92 0.52 8.98 -18.90
CA PHE A 92 1.03 7.85 -18.12
C PHE A 92 -0.04 7.16 -17.24
N TYR A 93 -0.88 7.93 -16.54
CA TYR A 93 -2.00 7.41 -15.72
C TYR A 93 -3.37 7.89 -16.22
N GLN A 94 -3.44 8.39 -17.44
CA GLN A 94 -4.67 8.92 -18.02
C GLN A 94 -5.81 7.89 -18.01
N ILE A 95 -5.51 6.63 -18.32
CA ILE A 95 -6.50 5.53 -18.32
C ILE A 95 -7.15 5.39 -16.94
N THR A 96 -6.36 5.45 -15.86
CA THR A 96 -6.87 5.41 -14.49
C THR A 96 -7.63 6.66 -14.12
N TYR A 97 -7.09 7.83 -14.47
CA TYR A 97 -7.71 9.13 -14.16
C TYR A 97 -9.08 9.29 -14.81
N GLN A 98 -9.20 8.92 -16.07
CA GLN A 98 -10.44 9.01 -16.86
C GLN A 98 -11.34 7.79 -16.72
N ALA A 99 -10.91 6.76 -15.95
CA ALA A 99 -11.62 5.49 -15.80
C ALA A 99 -11.99 4.84 -17.16
N THR A 100 -11.01 4.80 -18.09
CA THR A 100 -11.16 4.16 -19.41
C THR A 100 -10.47 2.79 -19.49
N TYR A 101 -10.11 2.21 -18.33
CA TYR A 101 -9.48 0.91 -18.23
C TYR A 101 -10.42 -0.24 -18.62
N ASN A 102 -9.83 -1.31 -19.11
CA ASN A 102 -10.46 -2.57 -19.46
C ASN A 102 -9.58 -3.75 -18.97
N ALA A 103 -9.99 -4.99 -19.25
CA ALA A 103 -9.30 -6.18 -18.80
C ALA A 103 -7.85 -6.35 -19.32
N THR A 104 -7.45 -5.58 -20.34
CA THR A 104 -6.07 -5.56 -20.90
C THR A 104 -5.30 -4.30 -20.50
N ALA A 105 -5.84 -3.48 -19.60
CA ALA A 105 -5.16 -2.26 -19.14
C ALA A 105 -3.93 -2.61 -18.31
N ALA A 106 -2.75 -2.23 -18.83
CA ALA A 106 -1.45 -2.59 -18.25
C ALA A 106 -1.28 -2.16 -16.78
N ASN A 107 -1.88 -1.04 -16.37
CA ASN A 107 -1.82 -0.57 -14.98
C ASN A 107 -2.58 -1.51 -14.02
N CYS A 108 -3.76 -1.97 -14.43
CA CYS A 108 -4.55 -2.92 -13.63
C CYS A 108 -3.84 -4.28 -13.55
N GLU A 109 -3.35 -4.79 -14.69
CA GLU A 109 -2.64 -6.06 -14.76
C GLU A 109 -1.31 -6.02 -13.98
N GLY A 110 -0.51 -4.97 -14.15
CA GLY A 110 0.77 -4.83 -13.44
C GLY A 110 0.61 -4.80 -11.93
N HIS A 111 -0.42 -4.11 -11.43
CA HIS A 111 -0.71 -4.06 -10.00
C HIS A 111 -1.19 -5.43 -9.47
N TRP A 112 -2.11 -6.09 -10.18
CA TRP A 112 -2.59 -7.44 -9.84
C TRP A 112 -1.44 -8.44 -9.77
N ASN A 113 -0.63 -8.52 -10.82
CA ASN A 113 0.48 -9.46 -10.92
C ASN A 113 1.51 -9.22 -9.81
N SER A 114 1.85 -7.97 -9.53
CA SER A 114 2.81 -7.61 -8.48
C SER A 114 2.30 -7.97 -7.09
N LEU A 115 1.01 -7.76 -6.80
CA LEU A 115 0.40 -8.17 -5.53
C LEU A 115 0.43 -9.69 -5.36
N TYR A 116 0.05 -10.46 -6.38
CA TYR A 116 0.10 -11.92 -6.29
C TYR A 116 1.52 -12.49 -6.32
N SER A 117 2.47 -11.82 -6.95
CA SER A 117 3.89 -12.17 -6.85
C SER A 117 4.41 -12.00 -5.42
N LEU A 118 4.11 -10.87 -4.78
CA LEU A 118 4.43 -10.63 -3.37
C LEU A 118 3.78 -11.69 -2.46
N ILE A 119 2.50 -12.00 -2.66
CA ILE A 119 1.77 -13.03 -1.92
C ILE A 119 2.48 -14.39 -2.06
N ASN A 120 2.88 -14.76 -3.29
CA ASN A 120 3.55 -16.04 -3.50
C ASN A 120 4.94 -16.08 -2.87
N LYS A 121 5.75 -15.03 -3.00
CA LYS A 121 7.06 -14.93 -2.31
C LYS A 121 6.89 -15.05 -0.80
N ALA A 122 5.88 -14.38 -0.22
CA ALA A 122 5.56 -14.51 1.20
C ALA A 122 5.19 -15.96 1.57
N ASN A 123 4.37 -16.65 0.78
CA ASN A 123 3.97 -18.03 1.03
C ASN A 123 5.16 -19.01 0.98
N VAL A 124 6.04 -18.89 -0.03
CA VAL A 124 7.26 -19.70 -0.14
C VAL A 124 8.17 -19.48 1.07
N CYS A 125 8.32 -18.22 1.51
CA CYS A 125 9.13 -17.90 2.69
C CYS A 125 8.51 -18.40 3.99
N ILE A 126 7.18 -18.35 4.16
CA ILE A 126 6.47 -18.90 5.31
C ILE A 126 6.79 -20.39 5.46
N ASP A 127 6.67 -21.17 4.38
CA ASP A 127 6.98 -22.61 4.39
C ASP A 127 8.47 -22.85 4.67
N GLY A 128 9.34 -22.06 4.06
CA GLY A 128 10.79 -22.12 4.27
C GLY A 128 11.20 -21.83 5.72
N PHE A 129 10.64 -20.80 6.36
CA PHE A 129 10.94 -20.44 7.75
C PHE A 129 10.42 -21.48 8.74
N ARG A 130 9.23 -22.03 8.53
CA ARG A 130 8.71 -23.15 9.32
C ARG A 130 9.65 -24.35 9.25
N GLY A 131 10.07 -24.72 8.05
CA GLY A 131 11.03 -25.80 7.82
C GLY A 131 12.39 -25.52 8.47
N ALA A 132 12.92 -24.29 8.36
CA ALA A 132 14.18 -23.90 8.99
C ALA A 132 14.11 -23.94 10.53
N GLY A 133 13.01 -23.45 11.10
CA GLY A 133 12.76 -23.54 12.54
C GLY A 133 12.67 -24.98 13.04
N SER A 134 11.93 -25.84 12.33
CA SER A 134 11.77 -27.25 12.69
C SER A 134 13.08 -28.05 12.62
N ARG A 135 13.99 -27.71 11.70
CA ARG A 135 15.31 -28.33 11.57
C ARG A 135 16.38 -27.72 12.49
N GLY A 136 16.05 -26.67 13.24
CA GLY A 136 17.03 -25.94 14.07
C GLY A 136 18.02 -25.08 13.28
N ALA A 137 17.80 -24.84 11.98
CA ALA A 137 18.64 -23.98 11.15
C ALA A 137 18.53 -22.50 11.58
N VAL A 138 17.43 -22.13 12.22
CA VAL A 138 17.17 -20.84 12.86
C VAL A 138 16.38 -21.09 14.16
N ARG A 139 16.55 -20.22 15.15
CA ARG A 139 15.78 -20.32 16.41
C ARG A 139 14.28 -20.23 16.13
N ALA A 140 13.47 -21.05 16.79
CA ALA A 140 12.02 -21.11 16.58
C ALA A 140 11.34 -19.72 16.70
N ALA A 141 11.72 -18.92 17.70
CA ALA A 141 11.19 -17.56 17.86
C ALA A 141 11.55 -16.64 16.67
N THR A 142 12.75 -16.78 16.10
CA THR A 142 13.16 -16.02 14.90
C THR A 142 12.38 -16.49 13.66
N ALA A 143 12.15 -17.80 13.52
CA ALA A 143 11.32 -18.33 12.43
C ALA A 143 9.88 -17.80 12.50
N LEU A 144 9.28 -17.77 13.69
CA LEU A 144 7.95 -17.19 13.93
C LEU A 144 7.90 -15.69 13.64
N GLN A 145 8.94 -14.94 14.03
CA GLN A 145 9.07 -13.52 13.70
C GLN A 145 9.10 -13.30 12.16
N PHE A 146 9.89 -14.07 11.42
CA PHE A 146 9.99 -13.95 9.96
C PHE A 146 8.70 -14.39 9.26
N GLU A 147 8.06 -15.47 9.73
CA GLU A 147 6.72 -15.86 9.28
C GLU A 147 5.71 -14.73 9.50
N ALA A 148 5.74 -14.09 10.67
CA ALA A 148 4.82 -13.01 11.03
C ALA A 148 4.95 -11.80 10.10
N GLU A 149 6.17 -11.44 9.73
CA GLU A 149 6.42 -10.36 8.76
C GLU A 149 5.91 -10.72 7.35
N CYS A 150 6.11 -11.96 6.90
CA CYS A 150 5.54 -12.43 5.63
C CYS A 150 4.01 -12.43 5.65
N ARG A 151 3.37 -12.83 6.75
CA ARG A 151 1.92 -12.79 6.90
C ARG A 151 1.38 -11.36 6.90
N PHE A 152 2.08 -10.42 7.53
CA PHE A 152 1.73 -9.00 7.45
C PHE A 152 1.73 -8.50 6.00
N LEU A 153 2.79 -8.77 5.22
CA LEU A 153 2.88 -8.36 3.83
C LEU A 153 1.82 -9.05 2.96
N ARG A 154 1.52 -10.33 3.19
CA ARG A 154 0.46 -11.07 2.52
C ARG A 154 -0.92 -10.49 2.81
N ALA A 155 -1.19 -10.14 4.07
CA ALA A 155 -2.42 -9.51 4.49
C ALA A 155 -2.60 -8.13 3.84
N MET A 156 -1.54 -7.32 3.81
CA MET A 156 -1.54 -6.01 3.17
C MET A 156 -1.84 -6.13 1.67
N ALA A 157 -1.22 -7.11 0.98
CA ALA A 157 -1.45 -7.35 -0.44
C ALA A 157 -2.89 -7.82 -0.75
N HIS A 158 -3.45 -8.74 0.04
CA HIS A 158 -4.84 -9.17 -0.15
C HIS A 158 -5.84 -8.05 0.16
N HIS A 159 -5.57 -7.21 1.16
CA HIS A 159 -6.42 -6.06 1.45
C HIS A 159 -6.41 -5.05 0.28
N GLU A 160 -5.24 -4.79 -0.31
CA GLU A 160 -5.11 -3.92 -1.47
C GLU A 160 -5.86 -4.47 -2.70
N LEU A 161 -5.79 -5.78 -2.95
CA LEU A 161 -6.60 -6.44 -3.98
C LEU A 161 -8.10 -6.21 -3.76
N MET A 162 -8.59 -6.29 -2.52
CA MET A 162 -10.00 -6.05 -2.21
C MET A 162 -10.42 -4.60 -2.48
N ILE A 163 -9.53 -3.62 -2.22
CA ILE A 163 -9.83 -2.20 -2.43
C ILE A 163 -10.04 -1.88 -3.91
N HIS A 164 -9.31 -2.55 -4.82
CA HIS A 164 -9.33 -2.22 -6.24
C HIS A 164 -10.25 -3.11 -7.09
N TRP A 165 -10.33 -4.42 -6.80
CA TRP A 165 -11.02 -5.41 -7.65
C TRP A 165 -12.33 -5.96 -7.08
N ALA A 166 -12.70 -5.56 -5.87
CA ALA A 166 -13.96 -5.98 -5.25
C ALA A 166 -14.83 -4.79 -4.88
N ARG A 167 -16.15 -5.02 -4.77
CA ARG A 167 -17.04 -4.04 -4.15
C ARG A 167 -16.68 -3.90 -2.67
N PRO A 168 -16.88 -2.71 -2.07
CA PRO A 168 -16.58 -2.47 -0.66
C PRO A 168 -17.30 -3.47 0.24
N TYR A 169 -16.70 -3.83 1.36
CA TYR A 169 -17.29 -4.79 2.32
C TYR A 169 -18.71 -4.41 2.74
N ARG A 170 -18.99 -3.11 2.94
CA ARG A 170 -20.30 -2.61 3.36
C ARG A 170 -21.39 -2.72 2.29
N ASP A 171 -21.04 -2.96 1.04
CA ASP A 171 -21.98 -3.36 0.01
C ASP A 171 -22.35 -4.84 0.21
N GLY A 172 -23.45 -5.09 0.90
CA GLY A 172 -23.91 -6.43 1.27
C GLY A 172 -23.15 -7.07 2.44
N ASN A 173 -22.40 -6.30 3.24
CA ASN A 173 -21.68 -6.77 4.44
C ASN A 173 -20.78 -8.00 4.15
N GLY A 174 -19.97 -7.87 3.11
CA GLY A 174 -18.99 -8.90 2.73
C GLY A 174 -19.54 -10.06 1.91
N THR A 175 -20.81 -10.04 1.51
CA THR A 175 -21.40 -11.10 0.65
C THR A 175 -21.00 -11.00 -0.82
N GLN A 176 -20.48 -9.83 -1.24
CA GLN A 176 -20.00 -9.61 -2.60
C GLN A 176 -18.76 -10.47 -2.90
N VAL A 177 -18.57 -10.78 -4.19
CA VAL A 177 -17.44 -11.55 -4.66
C VAL A 177 -16.15 -10.72 -4.48
N GLY A 178 -15.18 -11.32 -3.78
CA GLY A 178 -13.86 -10.75 -3.55
C GLY A 178 -12.86 -11.17 -4.62
N VAL A 179 -11.68 -11.60 -4.16
CA VAL A 179 -10.55 -12.05 -4.99
C VAL A 179 -10.13 -13.47 -4.60
N PRO A 180 -9.39 -14.22 -5.43
CA PRO A 180 -8.77 -15.47 -5.01
C PRO A 180 -7.84 -15.26 -3.80
N TYR A 181 -8.08 -15.98 -2.71
CA TYR A 181 -7.20 -15.90 -1.55
C TYR A 181 -6.13 -17.00 -1.61
N ARG A 182 -4.86 -16.61 -1.73
CA ARG A 182 -3.72 -17.53 -1.88
C ARG A 182 -2.90 -17.55 -0.59
N ASP A 183 -3.03 -18.62 0.20
CA ASP A 183 -2.28 -18.84 1.45
C ASP A 183 -1.36 -20.08 1.40
N PHE A 184 -1.00 -20.52 0.21
CA PHE A 184 -0.08 -21.61 -0.08
C PHE A 184 0.95 -21.20 -1.13
N ALA A 185 2.13 -21.80 -1.08
CA ALA A 185 3.20 -21.55 -2.05
C ALA A 185 2.88 -22.17 -3.41
N VAL A 186 3.07 -21.41 -4.49
CA VAL A 186 2.94 -21.88 -5.87
C VAL A 186 4.36 -22.07 -6.42
N ASN A 187 4.93 -23.25 -6.22
CA ASN A 187 6.31 -23.58 -6.55
C ASN A 187 6.52 -25.01 -7.07
N VAL A 188 5.44 -25.79 -7.21
CA VAL A 188 5.46 -27.13 -7.79
C VAL A 188 4.25 -27.32 -8.72
N PRO A 189 4.30 -28.28 -9.70
CA PRO A 189 3.19 -28.47 -10.65
C PRO A 189 1.82 -28.62 -9.98
N ALA A 190 1.72 -29.39 -8.90
CA ALA A 190 0.46 -29.61 -8.20
C ALA A 190 -0.14 -28.31 -7.64
N THR A 191 0.67 -27.37 -7.14
CA THR A 191 0.19 -26.08 -6.65
C THR A 191 -0.13 -25.09 -7.77
N VAL A 192 0.49 -25.22 -8.93
CA VAL A 192 0.09 -24.51 -10.16
C VAL A 192 -1.32 -24.94 -10.60
N ASP A 193 -1.60 -26.24 -10.57
CA ASP A 193 -2.94 -26.76 -10.90
C ASP A 193 -4.00 -26.31 -9.90
N LEU A 194 -3.64 -26.20 -8.61
CA LEU A 194 -4.55 -25.62 -7.60
C LEU A 194 -4.90 -24.16 -7.91
N VAL A 195 -3.93 -23.34 -8.31
CA VAL A 195 -4.18 -21.93 -8.65
C VAL A 195 -5.05 -21.79 -9.90
N ARG A 196 -4.82 -22.62 -10.91
CA ARG A 196 -5.65 -22.64 -12.13
C ARG A 196 -7.11 -23.00 -11.89
N ASN A 197 -7.41 -23.57 -10.73
CA ASN A 197 -8.75 -23.97 -10.31
C ASN A 197 -9.17 -23.27 -9.01
N LEU A 198 -8.58 -22.12 -8.68
CA LEU A 198 -8.90 -21.38 -7.46
C LEU A 198 -9.97 -20.31 -7.75
N PRO A 199 -11.20 -20.45 -7.24
CA PRO A 199 -12.24 -19.46 -7.45
C PRO A 199 -11.98 -18.19 -6.65
N ARG A 200 -12.65 -17.12 -7.01
CA ARG A 200 -12.78 -15.92 -6.18
C ARG A 200 -13.48 -16.28 -4.88
N ALA A 201 -12.97 -15.81 -3.78
CA ALA A 201 -13.59 -15.98 -2.47
C ALA A 201 -14.65 -14.89 -2.23
N VAL A 202 -15.61 -15.16 -1.36
CA VAL A 202 -16.55 -14.16 -0.86
C VAL A 202 -15.78 -13.13 -0.03
N GLY A 203 -16.14 -11.85 -0.12
CA GLY A 203 -15.46 -10.75 0.51
C GLY A 203 -15.21 -10.97 2.00
N ASP A 204 -16.22 -11.36 2.77
CA ASP A 204 -16.08 -11.66 4.19
C ASP A 204 -15.03 -12.75 4.48
N SER A 205 -14.94 -13.78 3.64
CA SER A 205 -13.91 -14.82 3.77
C SER A 205 -12.50 -14.26 3.56
N VAL A 206 -12.31 -13.33 2.60
CA VAL A 206 -11.02 -12.66 2.39
C VAL A 206 -10.65 -11.81 3.60
N TYR A 207 -11.55 -10.96 4.07
CA TYR A 207 -11.31 -10.07 5.21
C TYR A 207 -10.99 -10.85 6.50
N ARG A 208 -11.71 -11.93 6.81
CA ARG A 208 -11.40 -12.78 7.95
C ARG A 208 -10.02 -13.44 7.87
N ARG A 209 -9.61 -13.88 6.68
CA ARG A 209 -8.27 -14.46 6.48
C ARG A 209 -7.19 -13.41 6.60
N VAL A 210 -7.42 -12.19 6.10
CA VAL A 210 -6.53 -11.04 6.31
C VAL A 210 -6.36 -10.75 7.80
N LEU A 211 -7.45 -10.67 8.56
CA LEU A 211 -7.40 -10.45 10.01
C LEU A 211 -6.67 -11.57 10.74
N ARG A 212 -6.88 -12.84 10.36
CA ARG A 212 -6.15 -13.98 10.94
C ARG A 212 -4.63 -13.89 10.72
N ASP A 213 -4.18 -13.44 9.54
CA ASP A 213 -2.77 -13.22 9.28
C ASP A 213 -2.22 -12.07 10.13
N LEU A 214 -3.00 -11.01 10.33
CA LEU A 214 -2.62 -9.87 11.16
C LEU A 214 -2.63 -10.20 12.65
N ASP A 215 -3.53 -11.07 13.13
CA ASP A 215 -3.53 -11.58 14.52
C ASP A 215 -2.27 -12.38 14.81
N PHE A 216 -1.86 -13.25 13.89
CA PHE A 216 -0.60 -13.97 13.98
C PHE A 216 0.59 -13.00 13.96
N ALA A 217 0.55 -11.98 13.09
CA ALA A 217 1.59 -10.97 12.99
C ALA A 217 1.71 -10.15 14.28
N GLU A 218 0.61 -9.65 14.82
CA GLU A 218 0.61 -8.93 16.10
C GLU A 218 1.19 -9.77 17.25
N THR A 219 0.87 -11.08 17.30
CA THR A 219 1.32 -11.97 18.36
C THR A 219 2.82 -12.23 18.30
N ASN A 220 3.38 -12.42 17.10
CA ASN A 220 4.73 -12.96 16.92
C ASN A 220 5.77 -11.91 16.46
N MET A 221 5.36 -10.69 16.13
CA MET A 221 6.32 -9.62 15.82
C MET A 221 6.77 -8.86 17.06
N ALA A 222 8.01 -8.38 17.03
CA ALA A 222 8.54 -7.48 18.04
C ALA A 222 7.77 -6.14 18.07
N ALA A 223 7.68 -5.53 19.24
CA ALA A 223 7.06 -4.21 19.41
C ALA A 223 7.80 -3.11 18.63
N THR A 224 9.11 -3.22 18.57
CA THR A 224 9.99 -2.33 17.81
C THR A 224 11.29 -3.03 17.43
N THR A 225 12.02 -2.45 16.49
CA THR A 225 13.40 -2.80 16.14
C THR A 225 14.26 -1.54 16.21
N THR A 226 15.54 -1.62 15.87
CA THR A 226 16.48 -0.48 15.92
C THR A 226 16.88 -0.02 14.52
N GLY A 227 17.37 1.23 14.43
CA GLY A 227 17.86 1.82 13.17
C GLY A 227 16.76 1.89 12.10
N THR A 228 17.16 1.84 10.85
CA THR A 228 16.24 1.88 9.69
C THR A 228 15.24 0.74 9.69
N ALA A 229 15.61 -0.44 10.22
CA ALA A 229 14.71 -1.59 10.32
C ALA A 229 13.41 -1.27 11.10
N ARG A 230 13.44 -0.29 12.00
CA ARG A 230 12.25 0.17 12.73
C ARG A 230 11.12 0.58 11.79
N THR A 231 11.44 1.20 10.66
CA THR A 231 10.46 1.72 9.70
C THR A 231 10.23 0.79 8.51
N VAL A 232 11.27 0.08 8.05
CA VAL A 232 11.19 -0.71 6.81
C VAL A 232 10.88 -2.19 7.03
N ARG A 233 10.88 -2.65 8.28
CA ARG A 233 10.40 -3.99 8.65
C ARG A 233 9.11 -3.86 9.46
N ALA A 234 8.18 -4.76 9.19
CA ALA A 234 6.92 -4.79 9.91
C ALA A 234 7.13 -5.05 11.41
N THR A 235 6.40 -4.33 12.24
CA THR A 235 6.42 -4.42 13.70
C THR A 235 5.02 -4.73 14.22
N LYS A 236 4.90 -5.06 15.50
CA LYS A 236 3.60 -5.24 16.17
C LYS A 236 2.68 -4.03 15.93
N ALA A 237 3.22 -2.81 16.01
CA ALA A 237 2.44 -1.59 15.77
C ALA A 237 1.93 -1.50 14.32
N ALA A 238 2.71 -1.94 13.33
CA ALA A 238 2.28 -1.99 11.94
C ALA A 238 1.11 -2.97 11.74
N ALA A 239 1.17 -4.16 12.36
CA ALA A 239 0.08 -5.14 12.31
C ALA A 239 -1.21 -4.60 12.94
N ILE A 240 -1.13 -3.98 14.12
CA ILE A 240 -2.29 -3.38 14.81
C ILE A 240 -2.90 -2.26 13.96
N ALA A 241 -2.07 -1.36 13.40
CA ALA A 241 -2.55 -0.27 12.57
C ALA A 241 -3.23 -0.76 11.28
N LEU A 242 -2.69 -1.82 10.66
CA LEU A 242 -3.34 -2.43 9.50
C LEU A 242 -4.64 -3.15 9.87
N LYS A 243 -4.71 -3.84 11.02
CA LYS A 243 -5.98 -4.41 11.55
C LYS A 243 -7.03 -3.32 11.72
N MET A 244 -6.65 -2.19 12.29
CA MET A 244 -7.53 -1.05 12.46
C MET A 244 -8.09 -0.56 11.12
N ARG A 245 -7.23 -0.41 10.09
CA ARG A 245 -7.64 -0.02 8.73
C ARG A 245 -8.60 -1.05 8.12
N VAL A 246 -8.29 -2.34 8.22
CA VAL A 246 -9.14 -3.43 7.71
C VAL A 246 -10.52 -3.42 8.37
N LYS A 247 -10.59 -3.28 9.70
CA LYS A 247 -11.85 -3.19 10.45
C LYS A 247 -12.68 -1.97 10.06
N MET A 248 -12.04 -0.82 9.81
CA MET A 248 -12.75 0.37 9.28
C MET A 248 -13.37 0.10 7.91
N HIS A 249 -12.66 -0.59 7.00
CA HIS A 249 -13.22 -1.00 5.71
C HIS A 249 -14.40 -1.95 5.85
N MET A 250 -14.42 -2.78 6.90
CA MET A 250 -15.57 -3.64 7.23
C MET A 250 -16.73 -2.87 7.89
N GLY A 251 -16.51 -1.63 8.35
CA GLY A 251 -17.46 -0.88 9.16
C GLY A 251 -17.50 -1.31 10.63
N ASP A 252 -16.54 -2.14 11.06
CA ASP A 252 -16.35 -2.52 12.47
C ASP A 252 -15.59 -1.40 13.22
N PHE A 253 -16.26 -0.25 13.39
CA PHE A 253 -15.66 0.91 14.06
C PHE A 253 -15.34 0.63 15.53
N ALA A 254 -16.19 -0.10 16.24
CA ALA A 254 -15.95 -0.48 17.63
C ALA A 254 -14.72 -1.38 17.76
N GLY A 255 -14.58 -2.37 16.89
CA GLY A 255 -13.40 -3.22 16.81
C GLY A 255 -12.13 -2.46 16.40
N ALA A 256 -12.25 -1.46 15.54
CA ALA A 256 -11.13 -0.58 15.19
C ALA A 256 -10.65 0.26 16.37
N ILE A 257 -11.57 0.78 17.21
CA ILE A 257 -11.24 1.49 18.46
C ILE A 257 -10.44 0.59 19.42
N VAL A 258 -10.84 -0.67 19.56
CA VAL A 258 -10.11 -1.64 20.41
C VAL A 258 -8.65 -1.80 19.94
N GLU A 259 -8.43 -1.90 18.64
CA GLU A 259 -7.07 -1.97 18.09
C GLU A 259 -6.30 -0.65 18.31
N GLY A 260 -6.92 0.49 18.00
CA GLY A 260 -6.29 1.80 18.15
C GLY A 260 -5.89 2.13 19.58
N ASN A 261 -6.69 1.72 20.58
CA ASN A 261 -6.37 1.91 22.00
C ASN A 261 -5.09 1.19 22.45
N LYS A 262 -4.59 0.20 21.68
CA LYS A 262 -3.27 -0.40 21.92
C LYS A 262 -2.11 0.52 21.53
N LEU A 263 -2.35 1.43 20.56
CA LEU A 263 -1.34 2.32 19.98
C LEU A 263 -1.45 3.76 20.47
N ILE A 264 -2.57 4.16 21.03
CA ILE A 264 -2.87 5.55 21.39
C ILE A 264 -3.00 5.65 22.91
N PRO A 265 -2.27 6.58 23.56
CA PRO A 265 -2.39 6.76 25.01
C PRO A 265 -3.81 7.23 25.39
N ALA A 266 -4.21 6.93 26.63
CA ALA A 266 -5.51 7.31 27.15
C ALA A 266 -5.66 8.83 27.23
N VAL A 267 -4.59 9.54 27.61
CA VAL A 267 -4.54 11.00 27.72
C VAL A 267 -3.91 11.57 26.46
N LEU A 268 -4.56 12.56 25.87
CA LEU A 268 -4.10 13.28 24.68
C LEU A 268 -3.72 14.71 25.06
N THR A 269 -2.74 15.25 24.36
CA THR A 269 -2.22 16.61 24.54
C THR A 269 -2.18 17.33 23.18
N PRO A 270 -3.33 17.75 22.62
CA PRO A 270 -3.41 18.24 21.25
C PRO A 270 -2.57 19.50 20.96
N LEU A 271 -2.24 20.29 22.00
CA LEU A 271 -1.37 21.47 21.87
C LEU A 271 0.13 21.13 21.89
N THR A 272 0.48 19.90 22.28
CA THR A 272 1.85 19.35 22.23
C THR A 272 1.84 17.99 21.53
N PRO A 273 1.57 17.96 20.20
CA PRO A 273 1.28 16.71 19.47
C PRO A 273 2.39 15.64 19.58
N THR A 274 3.65 16.07 19.70
CA THR A 274 4.81 15.18 19.83
C THR A 274 4.85 14.41 21.15
N SER A 275 4.11 14.84 22.16
CA SER A 275 4.00 14.16 23.47
C SER A 275 2.93 13.06 23.48
N VAL A 276 2.12 12.93 22.42
CA VAL A 276 1.19 11.82 22.23
C VAL A 276 1.98 10.62 21.68
N VAL A 277 2.55 9.84 22.59
CA VAL A 277 3.47 8.74 22.27
C VAL A 277 2.77 7.40 22.40
N SER A 278 2.90 6.56 21.37
CA SER A 278 2.33 5.21 21.35
C SER A 278 2.95 4.33 22.45
N PRO A 279 2.13 3.62 23.25
CA PRO A 279 2.63 2.65 24.25
C PRO A 279 3.42 1.49 23.63
N ILE A 280 3.13 1.15 22.35
CA ILE A 280 3.82 0.09 21.61
C ILE A 280 4.73 0.73 20.55
N GLY A 281 6.04 0.55 20.67
CA GLY A 281 7.02 1.00 19.70
C GLY A 281 7.39 2.49 19.80
N SER A 282 6.80 3.25 20.75
CA SER A 282 7.10 4.68 20.97
C SER A 282 6.99 5.55 19.71
N TRP A 283 5.95 5.32 18.91
CA TRP A 283 5.62 6.14 17.75
C TRP A 283 4.99 7.45 18.20
N ALA A 284 5.32 8.53 17.52
CA ALA A 284 4.81 9.86 17.83
C ALA A 284 4.82 10.72 16.56
N LEU A 285 3.96 11.75 16.53
CA LEU A 285 4.04 12.75 15.47
C LEU A 285 5.36 13.50 15.52
N THR A 286 5.87 13.87 14.36
CA THR A 286 6.98 14.84 14.27
C THR A 286 6.48 16.25 14.55
N ALA A 287 7.35 17.13 15.03
CA ALA A 287 6.99 18.53 15.35
C ALA A 287 6.50 19.29 14.11
N SER A 288 7.13 19.02 12.96
CA SER A 288 6.74 19.57 11.66
C SER A 288 6.02 18.52 10.81
N PRO A 289 4.98 18.88 10.05
CA PRO A 289 4.27 17.94 9.19
C PRO A 289 5.12 17.36 8.06
N ASP A 290 6.28 17.95 7.73
CA ASP A 290 7.21 17.42 6.73
C ASP A 290 8.27 16.48 7.33
N GLY A 291 8.32 16.31 8.66
CA GLY A 291 9.29 15.44 9.33
C GLY A 291 9.34 14.00 8.80
N PRO A 292 8.22 13.33 8.48
CA PRO A 292 8.22 11.99 7.89
C PRO A 292 8.87 11.90 6.51
N PHE A 293 8.99 13.02 5.81
CA PHE A 293 9.52 13.13 4.45
C PHE A 293 10.94 13.72 4.40
N THR A 294 11.37 14.37 5.47
CA THR A 294 12.78 14.84 5.63
C THR A 294 13.64 13.82 6.34
N ASN A 295 13.01 12.88 7.04
CA ASN A 295 13.67 11.76 7.70
C ASN A 295 12.88 10.47 7.46
N ASN A 296 13.34 9.63 6.56
CA ASN A 296 12.74 8.34 6.23
C ASN A 296 12.51 7.42 7.45
N SER A 297 13.30 7.57 8.52
CA SER A 297 13.20 6.80 9.76
C SER A 297 12.60 7.61 10.92
N SER A 298 11.68 8.51 10.62
CA SER A 298 11.05 9.39 11.62
C SER A 298 10.28 8.61 12.68
N THR A 299 10.01 9.26 13.82
CA THR A 299 9.15 8.69 14.88
C THR A 299 7.70 8.47 14.44
N GLU A 300 7.30 9.07 13.34
CA GLU A 300 5.94 8.96 12.80
C GLU A 300 5.79 7.80 11.80
N SER A 301 6.88 7.36 11.16
CA SER A 301 6.87 6.37 10.07
C SER A 301 6.80 4.94 10.63
N ILE A 302 5.59 4.42 10.86
CA ILE A 302 5.35 3.07 11.43
C ILE A 302 5.77 1.97 10.45
N PHE A 303 5.44 2.13 9.17
CA PHE A 303 5.87 1.22 8.12
C PHE A 303 5.98 1.95 6.78
N SER A 304 7.13 1.78 6.13
CA SER A 304 7.40 2.31 4.79
C SER A 304 8.15 1.27 3.96
N VAL A 305 7.91 1.25 2.66
CA VAL A 305 8.72 0.47 1.72
C VAL A 305 10.01 1.23 1.45
N ARG A 306 11.14 0.55 1.65
CA ARG A 306 12.47 1.14 1.50
C ARG A 306 12.80 1.41 0.04
N ASN A 307 13.45 2.54 -0.21
CA ASN A 307 14.24 2.82 -1.39
C ASN A 307 15.62 3.34 -0.95
N ASP A 308 16.63 3.13 -1.76
CA ASP A 308 17.93 3.80 -1.59
C ASP A 308 18.55 4.10 -2.96
N ALA A 309 19.69 4.77 -2.97
CA ALA A 309 20.32 5.22 -4.22
C ALA A 309 20.75 4.06 -5.16
N LEU A 310 20.97 2.87 -4.61
CA LEU A 310 21.37 1.67 -5.36
C LEU A 310 20.21 0.73 -5.65
N ASP A 311 19.17 0.81 -4.82
CA ASP A 311 17.98 -0.07 -4.86
C ASP A 311 16.71 0.78 -4.81
N ASN A 312 16.21 1.11 -6.00
CA ASN A 312 14.97 1.86 -6.21
C ASN A 312 14.38 1.54 -7.58
N THR A 313 13.14 1.91 -7.79
CA THR A 313 12.36 1.60 -9.01
C THR A 313 12.67 2.52 -10.21
N GLY A 314 13.73 3.29 -10.14
CA GLY A 314 14.20 4.16 -11.22
C GLY A 314 13.23 5.30 -11.56
N VAL A 315 13.43 5.94 -12.69
CA VAL A 315 12.65 7.12 -13.12
C VAL A 315 11.17 6.83 -13.37
N ASN A 316 10.79 5.58 -13.56
CA ASN A 316 9.41 5.17 -13.86
C ASN A 316 8.66 4.63 -12.64
N GLY A 317 9.27 4.63 -11.46
CA GLY A 317 8.66 4.04 -10.27
C GLY A 317 9.08 4.68 -8.95
N ALA A 318 10.14 5.51 -8.93
CA ALA A 318 10.55 6.22 -7.72
C ALA A 318 9.68 7.44 -7.46
N LEU A 319 9.31 7.65 -6.20
CA LEU A 319 8.38 8.70 -5.77
C LEU A 319 8.78 10.11 -6.23
N PRO A 320 10.01 10.60 -6.00
CA PRO A 320 10.36 11.96 -6.41
C PRO A 320 10.36 12.13 -7.93
N ALA A 321 10.75 11.08 -8.68
CA ALA A 321 10.71 11.11 -10.13
C ALA A 321 9.28 11.18 -10.66
N MET A 322 8.37 10.40 -10.11
CA MET A 322 7.00 10.29 -10.63
C MET A 322 6.09 11.44 -10.17
N LEU A 323 6.22 11.89 -8.92
CA LEU A 323 5.31 12.85 -8.28
C LEU A 323 5.84 14.29 -8.26
N GLY A 324 7.13 14.50 -8.53
CA GLY A 324 7.78 15.81 -8.46
C GLY A 324 7.66 16.63 -9.74
N ALA A 325 7.87 17.95 -9.60
CA ALA A 325 7.89 18.90 -10.72
C ALA A 325 9.06 18.65 -11.68
N ALA A 326 8.88 18.89 -12.97
CA ALA A 326 9.88 18.64 -13.99
C ALA A 326 11.13 19.53 -13.84
N ASN A 327 10.98 20.80 -13.47
CA ASN A 327 12.10 21.70 -13.23
C ASN A 327 12.91 21.38 -11.97
N LEU A 328 12.45 20.49 -11.11
CA LEU A 328 13.16 20.02 -9.93
C LEU A 328 13.82 18.62 -10.13
N GLY A 329 13.66 18.00 -11.29
CA GLY A 329 14.18 16.67 -11.59
C GLY A 329 13.12 15.56 -11.54
N GLY A 330 11.88 15.89 -11.25
CA GLY A 330 10.72 15.00 -11.41
C GLY A 330 10.26 14.94 -12.86
N ARG A 331 9.12 14.29 -13.09
CA ARG A 331 8.53 14.15 -14.44
C ARG A 331 7.29 15.03 -14.65
N GLY A 332 6.77 15.68 -13.60
CA GLY A 332 5.62 16.56 -13.67
C GLY A 332 4.32 15.88 -14.12
N LEU A 333 4.10 14.61 -13.71
CA LEU A 333 3.01 13.78 -14.23
C LEU A 333 1.70 13.97 -13.47
N LEU A 334 1.76 14.13 -12.15
CA LEU A 334 0.61 14.20 -11.27
C LEU A 334 0.70 15.45 -10.39
N ALA A 335 -0.18 16.40 -10.61
CA ALA A 335 -0.24 17.66 -9.86
C ALA A 335 -1.33 17.61 -8.78
N VAL A 336 -1.23 18.47 -7.76
CA VAL A 336 -2.30 18.71 -6.79
C VAL A 336 -3.52 19.29 -7.52
N SER A 337 -4.72 18.84 -7.19
CA SER A 337 -5.95 19.38 -7.76
C SER A 337 -6.37 20.69 -7.07
N PRO A 338 -6.86 21.67 -7.83
CA PRO A 338 -7.47 22.87 -7.25
C PRO A 338 -8.75 22.55 -6.43
N ILE A 339 -9.37 21.40 -6.62
CA ILE A 339 -10.53 20.95 -5.82
C ILE A 339 -10.17 20.86 -4.34
N ILE A 340 -9.06 20.20 -4.00
CA ILE A 340 -8.59 20.12 -2.61
C ILE A 340 -7.82 21.36 -2.21
N TRP A 341 -6.98 21.92 -3.09
CA TRP A 341 -6.18 23.11 -2.78
C TRP A 341 -7.03 24.32 -2.43
N ASN A 342 -8.13 24.54 -3.15
CA ASN A 342 -9.03 25.67 -2.96
C ASN A 342 -10.12 25.39 -1.91
N ASN A 343 -10.15 24.19 -1.32
CA ASN A 343 -11.19 23.86 -0.34
C ASN A 343 -11.15 24.81 0.85
N ALA A 344 -12.27 25.45 1.16
CA ALA A 344 -12.39 26.45 2.23
C ALA A 344 -12.07 25.89 3.64
N GLY A 345 -12.24 24.57 3.85
CA GLY A 345 -11.86 23.90 5.09
C GLY A 345 -10.35 23.65 5.22
N TRP A 346 -9.56 23.81 4.15
CA TRP A 346 -8.10 23.81 4.23
C TRP A 346 -7.58 25.25 4.34
N ARG A 347 -7.25 25.67 5.54
CA ARG A 347 -6.83 27.04 5.86
C ARG A 347 -5.72 27.53 4.92
N CYS A 348 -5.77 28.80 4.56
CA CYS A 348 -4.76 29.43 3.69
C CYS A 348 -3.40 29.58 4.37
N ASP A 349 -3.39 29.68 5.70
CA ASP A 349 -2.20 29.81 6.56
C ASP A 349 -1.69 28.46 7.11
N ASP A 350 -2.22 27.33 6.62
CA ASP A 350 -1.73 26.00 6.95
C ASP A 350 -0.32 25.81 6.40
N VAL A 351 0.64 25.55 7.28
CA VAL A 351 2.07 25.44 6.90
C VAL A 351 2.36 24.29 5.93
N ARG A 352 1.48 23.29 5.84
CA ARG A 352 1.60 22.20 4.86
C ARG A 352 1.61 22.71 3.42
N ARG A 353 0.91 23.83 3.14
CA ARG A 353 0.86 24.44 1.80
C ARG A 353 2.25 24.85 1.29
N THR A 354 3.13 25.27 2.18
CA THR A 354 4.48 25.73 1.86
C THR A 354 5.55 24.68 2.11
N LEU A 355 5.35 23.79 3.09
CA LEU A 355 6.34 22.74 3.42
C LEU A 355 6.23 21.52 2.51
N LEU A 356 5.00 21.10 2.19
CA LEU A 356 4.73 19.85 1.50
C LEU A 356 4.41 20.02 0.01
N TYR A 357 4.30 21.25 -0.48
CA TYR A 357 3.94 21.52 -1.88
C TYR A 357 4.79 22.66 -2.46
N VAL A 358 4.96 22.62 -3.77
CA VAL A 358 5.76 23.59 -4.54
C VAL A 358 5.13 23.81 -5.90
N SER A 359 5.13 25.05 -6.37
CA SER A 359 4.82 25.35 -7.77
C SER A 359 5.99 24.95 -8.66
N GLY A 360 5.70 24.38 -9.82
CA GLY A 360 6.74 23.95 -10.75
C GLY A 360 6.20 23.58 -12.12
N THR A 361 7.12 23.29 -13.02
CA THR A 361 6.82 22.93 -14.41
C THR A 361 6.29 21.51 -14.47
N ASN A 362 5.20 21.30 -15.20
CA ASN A 362 4.63 20.00 -15.47
C ASN A 362 5.19 19.34 -16.74
N ALA A 363 4.78 18.10 -17.01
CA ALA A 363 5.22 17.33 -18.18
C ALA A 363 4.94 17.99 -19.54
N ASN A 364 3.95 18.89 -19.60
CA ASN A 364 3.55 19.61 -20.83
C ASN A 364 4.14 21.04 -20.92
N GLY A 365 5.05 21.40 -20.00
CA GLY A 365 5.70 22.72 -19.97
C GLY A 365 4.90 23.81 -19.25
N GLY A 366 3.66 23.55 -18.81
CA GLY A 366 2.85 24.49 -18.02
C GLY A 366 3.22 24.46 -16.54
N GLN A 367 2.59 25.36 -15.76
CA GLN A 367 2.81 25.47 -14.33
C GLN A 367 1.69 24.79 -13.54
N SER A 368 2.05 24.09 -12.48
CA SER A 368 1.11 23.43 -11.55
C SER A 368 1.70 23.37 -10.15
N ILE A 369 0.91 22.93 -9.15
CA ILE A 369 1.40 22.66 -7.81
C ILE A 369 1.68 21.16 -7.67
N PHE A 370 2.89 20.83 -7.21
CA PHE A 370 3.37 19.46 -7.01
C PHE A 370 3.67 19.19 -5.54
N THR A 371 3.73 17.91 -5.19
CA THR A 371 4.19 17.53 -3.85
C THR A 371 5.69 17.80 -3.70
N ASN A 372 6.06 18.26 -2.52
CA ASN A 372 7.42 18.38 -2.01
C ASN A 372 7.68 17.38 -0.88
N LYS A 373 6.82 16.35 -0.74
CA LYS A 373 7.00 15.26 0.23
C LYS A 373 8.21 14.40 -0.12
N TYR A 374 8.42 14.13 -1.41
CA TYR A 374 9.50 13.31 -1.95
C TYR A 374 10.49 14.22 -2.67
N ARG A 375 11.73 14.28 -2.20
CA ARG A 375 12.68 15.36 -2.55
C ARG A 375 14.01 14.88 -3.11
N ASP A 376 14.33 13.60 -2.98
CA ASP A 376 15.60 13.07 -3.47
C ASP A 376 15.51 12.71 -4.96
N TYR A 377 15.51 13.72 -5.80
CA TYR A 377 15.44 13.58 -7.26
C TYR A 377 16.65 12.88 -7.88
N VAL A 378 17.79 12.91 -7.20
CA VAL A 378 19.06 12.32 -7.69
C VAL A 378 19.17 10.86 -7.23
N GLY A 379 19.16 10.62 -5.93
CA GLY A 379 19.30 9.29 -5.35
C GLY A 379 18.03 8.46 -5.40
N ARG A 380 16.86 9.11 -5.48
CA ARG A 380 15.53 8.46 -5.49
C ARG A 380 15.31 7.56 -4.27
N SER A 381 15.84 7.98 -3.13
CA SER A 381 15.89 7.20 -1.89
C SER A 381 14.75 7.50 -0.92
N ASP A 382 13.78 8.33 -1.31
CA ASP A 382 12.59 8.56 -0.48
C ASP A 382 11.81 7.26 -0.29
N PHE A 383 11.55 6.90 0.98
CA PHE A 383 10.74 5.72 1.29
C PHE A 383 9.28 5.93 0.92
N ALA A 384 8.60 4.87 0.49
CA ALA A 384 7.17 4.91 0.20
C ALA A 384 6.37 4.67 1.50
N PRO A 385 5.71 5.71 2.08
CA PRO A 385 5.00 5.57 3.35
C PRO A 385 3.75 4.72 3.17
N GLN A 386 3.59 3.69 4.00
CA GLN A 386 2.42 2.82 4.02
C GLN A 386 1.54 3.06 5.24
N ILE A 387 2.15 3.26 6.41
CA ILE A 387 1.46 3.52 7.67
C ILE A 387 2.24 4.58 8.44
N ARG A 388 1.58 5.69 8.74
CA ARG A 388 2.10 6.76 9.61
C ARG A 388 1.25 6.88 10.87
N TYR A 389 1.84 7.38 11.97
CA TYR A 389 1.11 7.54 13.23
C TYR A 389 -0.05 8.53 13.12
N ALA A 390 0.06 9.55 12.25
CA ALA A 390 -1.05 10.44 11.91
C ALA A 390 -2.27 9.68 11.37
N GLU A 391 -2.06 8.60 10.59
CA GLU A 391 -3.16 7.77 10.11
C GLU A 391 -3.84 7.01 11.25
N VAL A 392 -3.08 6.47 12.20
CA VAL A 392 -3.63 5.80 13.39
C VAL A 392 -4.51 6.75 14.20
N LEU A 393 -4.04 7.97 14.43
CA LEU A 393 -4.79 9.00 15.17
C LEU A 393 -6.08 9.40 14.44
N LEU A 394 -6.03 9.63 13.12
CA LEU A 394 -7.22 10.03 12.35
C LEU A 394 -8.21 8.87 12.12
N MET A 395 -7.73 7.63 12.04
CA MET A 395 -8.60 6.45 12.04
C MET A 395 -9.35 6.31 13.37
N GLN A 396 -8.64 6.50 14.50
CA GLN A 396 -9.27 6.47 15.80
C GLN A 396 -10.29 7.60 15.95
N ALA A 397 -9.93 8.83 15.52
CA ALA A 397 -10.84 9.98 15.56
C ALA A 397 -12.15 9.71 14.84
N GLU A 398 -12.06 9.14 13.62
CA GLU A 398 -13.24 8.79 12.84
C GLU A 398 -14.09 7.72 13.52
N CYS A 399 -13.47 6.65 14.02
CA CYS A 399 -14.19 5.58 14.71
C CYS A 399 -14.88 6.08 16.00
N GLU A 400 -14.19 6.87 16.83
CA GLU A 400 -14.73 7.47 18.04
C GLU A 400 -15.92 8.39 17.73
N ALA A 401 -15.82 9.24 16.68
CA ALA A 401 -16.89 10.12 16.26
C ALA A 401 -18.13 9.37 15.78
N ARG A 402 -17.94 8.21 15.13
CA ARG A 402 -19.02 7.38 14.60
C ARG A 402 -19.75 6.57 15.67
N VAL A 403 -19.04 6.13 16.70
CA VAL A 403 -19.60 5.25 17.74
C VAL A 403 -20.24 6.05 18.88
N ALA A 404 -19.78 7.27 19.13
CA ALA A 404 -20.20 8.05 20.31
C ALA A 404 -21.68 8.47 20.33
N GLY A 405 -22.38 8.53 19.19
CA GLY A 405 -23.76 9.04 19.08
C GLY A 405 -23.92 10.54 19.35
N THR A 406 -22.88 11.20 19.85
CA THR A 406 -22.80 12.65 20.11
C THR A 406 -21.46 13.18 19.60
N VAL A 407 -21.26 14.51 19.63
CA VAL A 407 -19.96 15.11 19.30
C VAL A 407 -18.91 14.66 20.31
N SER A 408 -17.99 13.77 19.90
CA SER A 408 -16.98 13.16 20.76
C SER A 408 -15.81 14.11 21.02
N LEU A 409 -15.58 14.47 22.29
CA LEU A 409 -14.42 15.28 22.68
C LEU A 409 -13.10 14.55 22.38
N ARG A 410 -13.04 13.23 22.62
CA ARG A 410 -11.85 12.43 22.30
C ARG A 410 -11.55 12.42 20.81
N ALA A 411 -12.56 12.33 19.96
CA ALA A 411 -12.39 12.43 18.52
C ALA A 411 -11.85 13.81 18.09
N ILE A 412 -12.33 14.89 18.74
CA ILE A 412 -11.81 16.25 18.51
C ILE A 412 -10.34 16.35 18.94
N ASP A 413 -9.98 15.82 20.10
CA ASP A 413 -8.60 15.83 20.58
C ASP A 413 -7.65 15.06 19.64
N LEU A 414 -8.08 13.91 19.12
CA LEU A 414 -7.33 13.12 18.13
C LEU A 414 -7.15 13.90 16.82
N LEU A 415 -8.22 14.51 16.30
CA LEU A 415 -8.19 15.37 15.12
C LEU A 415 -7.23 16.55 15.33
N ASN A 416 -7.36 17.24 16.44
CA ASN A 416 -6.51 18.37 16.79
C ASN A 416 -5.05 17.97 16.99
N THR A 417 -4.77 16.78 17.52
CA THR A 417 -3.40 16.29 17.67
C THR A 417 -2.67 16.26 16.33
N VAL A 418 -3.33 15.86 15.24
CA VAL A 418 -2.73 15.88 13.91
C VAL A 418 -2.71 17.30 13.33
N ARG A 419 -3.81 18.02 13.41
CA ARG A 419 -4.01 19.32 12.78
C ARG A 419 -3.18 20.44 13.40
N ASN A 420 -3.04 20.46 14.73
CA ASN A 420 -2.45 21.59 15.48
C ASN A 420 -0.97 21.85 15.17
N ARG A 421 -0.22 20.84 14.70
CA ARG A 421 1.16 21.03 14.26
C ARG A 421 1.28 21.82 12.95
N SER A 422 0.16 21.99 12.25
CA SER A 422 0.12 22.57 10.89
C SER A 422 -0.56 23.93 10.83
N ILE A 423 -1.23 24.36 11.90
CA ILE A 423 -1.94 25.64 11.94
C ILE A 423 -1.25 26.64 12.87
N PRO A 424 -1.26 27.93 12.52
CA PRO A 424 -0.74 28.96 13.43
C PRO A 424 -1.64 29.12 14.65
N THR A 425 -1.04 29.45 15.80
CA THR A 425 -1.74 29.70 17.06
C THR A 425 -2.80 28.64 17.37
N PRO A 426 -2.42 27.34 17.51
CA PRO A 426 -3.39 26.26 17.68
C PRO A 426 -4.29 26.43 18.93
N ALA A 427 -3.80 27.09 19.98
CA ALA A 427 -4.60 27.38 21.18
C ALA A 427 -5.93 28.11 20.87
N THR A 428 -5.96 28.93 19.81
CA THR A 428 -7.16 29.69 19.41
C THR A 428 -7.82 29.16 18.13
N ASN A 429 -7.08 28.38 17.30
CA ASN A 429 -7.53 27.93 15.99
C ASN A 429 -7.88 26.44 15.94
N GLN A 430 -7.69 25.70 17.03
CA GLN A 430 -8.08 24.29 17.10
C GLN A 430 -9.61 24.13 17.09
N TYR A 431 -10.07 22.97 16.72
CA TYR A 431 -11.48 22.63 16.83
C TYR A 431 -11.91 22.45 18.28
N VAL A 432 -13.13 22.90 18.58
CA VAL A 432 -13.84 22.70 19.85
C VAL A 432 -15.23 22.13 19.57
N ALA A 433 -15.90 21.56 20.56
CA ALA A 433 -17.22 20.94 20.38
C ALA A 433 -18.24 21.85 19.69
N ALA A 434 -18.22 23.16 20.00
CA ALA A 434 -19.11 24.15 19.41
C ALA A 434 -18.94 24.35 17.88
N ASN A 435 -17.86 23.85 17.29
CA ASN A 435 -17.67 23.89 15.83
C ASN A 435 -18.52 22.84 15.07
N PHE A 436 -19.12 21.88 15.76
CA PHE A 436 -19.83 20.77 15.18
C PHE A 436 -21.26 20.70 15.71
N ALA A 437 -22.25 20.83 14.82
CA ALA A 437 -23.66 20.70 15.21
C ALA A 437 -24.04 19.23 15.45
N THR A 438 -23.40 18.32 14.72
CA THR A 438 -23.68 16.88 14.73
C THR A 438 -22.39 16.03 14.70
N PRO A 439 -22.44 14.75 15.10
CA PRO A 439 -21.33 13.81 14.87
C PRO A 439 -20.95 13.70 13.40
N VAL A 440 -21.90 13.85 12.48
CA VAL A 440 -21.67 13.81 11.03
C VAL A 440 -20.74 14.93 10.59
N ASP A 441 -20.92 16.14 11.14
CA ASP A 441 -20.05 17.29 10.84
C ASP A 441 -18.63 17.05 11.32
N LEU A 442 -18.46 16.45 12.49
CA LEU A 442 -17.15 16.08 13.03
C LEU A 442 -16.47 15.01 12.13
N VAL A 443 -17.19 13.98 11.70
CA VAL A 443 -16.65 12.97 10.78
C VAL A 443 -16.24 13.62 9.45
N LYS A 444 -17.04 14.54 8.90
CA LYS A 444 -16.68 15.28 7.67
C LYS A 444 -15.39 16.09 7.84
N ALA A 445 -15.20 16.73 8.98
CA ALA A 445 -13.96 17.46 9.28
C ALA A 445 -12.74 16.50 9.39
N ILE A 446 -12.92 15.35 10.03
CA ILE A 446 -11.87 14.32 10.12
C ILE A 446 -11.52 13.77 8.72
N LEU A 447 -12.52 13.51 7.89
CA LEU A 447 -12.31 13.03 6.51
C LEU A 447 -11.59 14.09 5.64
N LEU A 448 -11.90 15.38 5.84
CA LEU A 448 -11.18 16.45 5.16
C LEU A 448 -9.72 16.54 5.65
N GLU A 449 -9.48 16.44 6.96
CA GLU A 449 -8.12 16.43 7.51
C GLU A 449 -7.32 15.24 6.96
N ARG A 450 -7.93 14.06 6.80
CA ARG A 450 -7.29 12.90 6.15
C ARG A 450 -6.89 13.20 4.70
N ARG A 451 -7.76 13.86 3.93
CA ARG A 451 -7.46 14.26 2.54
C ARG A 451 -6.28 15.23 2.46
N ILE A 452 -6.20 16.19 3.38
CA ILE A 452 -5.12 17.18 3.45
C ILE A 452 -3.80 16.52 3.89
N GLU A 453 -3.84 15.71 4.95
CA GLU A 453 -2.66 15.09 5.54
C GLU A 453 -2.03 14.05 4.60
N PHE A 454 -2.85 13.23 3.94
CA PHE A 454 -2.39 12.12 3.10
C PHE A 454 -2.44 12.39 1.59
N LEU A 455 -2.61 13.64 1.18
CA LEU A 455 -2.58 14.02 -0.24
C LEU A 455 -1.25 13.58 -0.88
N LEU A 456 -1.35 12.83 -1.99
CA LEU A 456 -0.22 12.20 -2.69
C LEU A 456 0.53 11.13 -1.85
N GLU A 457 -0.25 10.38 -1.02
CA GLU A 457 0.19 9.16 -0.34
C GLU A 457 -0.70 7.94 -0.69
N GLY A 458 -1.56 8.04 -1.72
CA GLY A 458 -2.36 6.93 -2.24
C GLY A 458 -3.58 6.53 -1.40
N LYS A 459 -4.03 7.38 -0.48
CA LYS A 459 -5.11 7.02 0.47
C LYS A 459 -6.51 7.37 -0.03
N ARG A 460 -6.62 8.25 -1.03
CA ARG A 460 -7.93 8.80 -1.43
C ARG A 460 -8.89 7.74 -1.95
N TRP A 461 -8.43 6.83 -2.82
CA TRP A 461 -9.29 5.77 -3.36
C TRP A 461 -9.84 4.83 -2.28
N ALA A 462 -9.01 4.44 -1.33
CA ALA A 462 -9.42 3.60 -0.22
C ALA A 462 -10.55 4.23 0.60
N ASP A 463 -10.47 5.55 0.88
CA ASP A 463 -11.52 6.30 1.56
C ASP A 463 -12.79 6.42 0.68
N ILE A 464 -12.69 6.74 -0.62
CA ILE A 464 -13.84 6.78 -1.54
C ILE A 464 -14.55 5.41 -1.58
N SER A 465 -13.78 4.33 -1.71
CA SER A 465 -14.31 2.97 -1.79
C SER A 465 -15.09 2.59 -0.53
N ARG A 466 -14.47 2.69 0.66
CA ARG A 466 -15.11 2.29 1.92
C ARG A 466 -16.33 3.13 2.31
N LEU A 467 -16.34 4.42 1.91
CA LEU A 467 -17.42 5.37 2.22
C LEU A 467 -18.56 5.34 1.21
N SER A 468 -18.43 4.59 0.11
CA SER A 468 -19.36 4.63 -1.02
C SER A 468 -20.82 4.26 -0.68
N GLN A 469 -21.04 3.51 0.40
CA GLN A 469 -22.35 3.10 0.89
C GLN A 469 -22.89 3.97 2.03
N GLU A 470 -22.24 5.10 2.31
CA GLU A 470 -22.61 5.98 3.42
C GLU A 470 -23.13 7.33 2.90
N ALA A 471 -24.45 7.55 2.95
CA ALA A 471 -25.11 8.72 2.36
C ALA A 471 -24.50 10.06 2.80
N ASP A 472 -24.05 10.17 4.06
CA ASP A 472 -23.48 11.40 4.62
C ASP A 472 -22.06 11.70 4.13
N TYR A 473 -21.31 10.68 3.65
CA TYR A 473 -19.87 10.76 3.38
C TYR A 473 -19.47 10.32 1.97
N THR A 474 -20.38 9.69 1.23
CA THR A 474 -20.08 9.20 -0.12
C THR A 474 -19.85 10.33 -1.12
N THR A 475 -18.97 10.08 -2.08
CA THR A 475 -18.84 10.89 -3.29
C THR A 475 -19.82 10.48 -4.41
N GLY A 476 -20.70 9.51 -4.14
CA GLY A 476 -21.62 8.95 -5.13
C GLY A 476 -20.97 7.97 -6.12
N GLY A 477 -19.67 7.67 -5.93
CA GLY A 477 -18.86 6.84 -6.82
C GLY A 477 -17.48 7.45 -7.05
N ILE A 478 -16.95 7.34 -8.27
CA ILE A 478 -15.73 8.07 -8.66
C ILE A 478 -16.12 9.56 -8.81
N PRO A 479 -15.53 10.46 -8.01
CA PRO A 479 -15.97 11.85 -7.97
C PRO A 479 -15.68 12.60 -9.26
N ALA A 480 -16.45 13.67 -9.50
CA ALA A 480 -16.11 14.67 -10.52
C ALA A 480 -14.78 15.32 -10.18
N LYS A 481 -13.97 15.62 -11.19
CA LYS A 481 -12.59 16.08 -11.01
C LYS A 481 -12.18 17.14 -12.03
N ALA A 482 -10.99 17.70 -11.89
CA ALA A 482 -10.42 18.60 -12.88
C ALA A 482 -10.27 17.88 -14.23
N VAL A 483 -10.32 18.62 -15.33
CA VAL A 483 -10.08 18.03 -16.66
C VAL A 483 -8.66 17.48 -16.73
N ASN A 484 -8.52 16.30 -17.35
CA ASN A 484 -7.19 15.71 -17.57
C ASN A 484 -6.29 16.70 -18.33
N GLY A 485 -5.08 16.93 -17.82
CA GLY A 485 -4.14 17.90 -18.39
C GLY A 485 -4.39 19.36 -17.98
N ALA A 486 -5.35 19.65 -17.10
CA ALA A 486 -5.57 21.01 -16.62
C ALA A 486 -4.31 21.55 -15.91
N GLN A 487 -3.95 22.80 -16.22
CA GLN A 487 -2.73 23.43 -15.75
C GLN A 487 -2.87 24.96 -15.67
N GLY A 488 -1.96 25.62 -14.99
CA GLY A 488 -1.92 27.06 -14.79
C GLY A 488 -2.15 27.46 -13.35
N LEU A 489 -1.29 28.35 -12.82
CA LEU A 489 -1.34 28.75 -11.40
C LEU A 489 -2.60 29.55 -11.06
N ALA A 490 -3.24 30.18 -12.05
CA ALA A 490 -4.49 30.95 -11.84
C ALA A 490 -5.66 30.09 -11.33
N MET A 491 -5.62 28.77 -11.48
CA MET A 491 -6.68 27.90 -10.98
C MET A 491 -6.55 27.60 -9.46
N TYR A 492 -5.43 27.96 -8.83
CA TYR A 492 -5.17 27.73 -7.41
C TYR A 492 -5.43 29.00 -6.61
N GLY A 493 -6.61 29.09 -6.02
CA GLY A 493 -7.02 30.22 -5.18
C GLY A 493 -7.55 29.72 -3.84
N CYS A 494 -6.77 29.88 -2.76
CA CYS A 494 -7.20 29.42 -1.44
C CYS A 494 -8.59 29.94 -1.08
N GLY A 495 -9.50 29.05 -0.71
CA GLY A 495 -10.88 29.39 -0.34
C GLY A 495 -11.80 29.73 -1.55
N THR A 496 -11.28 29.71 -2.77
CA THR A 496 -12.09 29.96 -3.99
C THR A 496 -12.47 28.63 -4.64
N PRO A 497 -13.72 28.18 -4.55
CA PRO A 497 -14.12 26.88 -5.08
C PRO A 497 -13.75 26.70 -6.56
N TYR A 498 -13.24 25.52 -6.91
CA TYR A 498 -12.94 25.13 -8.28
C TYR A 498 -14.07 24.25 -8.83
N THR A 499 -14.54 24.54 -10.04
CA THR A 499 -15.57 23.75 -10.72
C THR A 499 -14.93 22.59 -11.46
N ALA A 500 -15.31 21.36 -11.13
CA ALA A 500 -14.87 20.16 -11.83
C ALA A 500 -15.31 20.19 -13.30
N GLY A 501 -14.39 19.90 -14.21
CA GLY A 501 -14.67 19.88 -15.65
C GLY A 501 -14.83 18.47 -16.23
N GLN A 502 -14.44 17.43 -15.47
CA GLN A 502 -14.67 16.03 -15.82
C GLN A 502 -15.75 15.45 -14.90
N ALA A 503 -16.83 14.92 -15.51
CA ALA A 503 -17.93 14.33 -14.77
C ALA A 503 -17.49 13.12 -13.92
N GLY A 504 -18.14 12.94 -12.78
CA GLY A 504 -18.00 11.75 -11.95
C GLY A 504 -18.67 10.53 -12.58
N ILE A 505 -18.37 9.35 -12.00
CA ILE A 505 -18.94 8.07 -12.42
C ILE A 505 -19.67 7.48 -11.20
N GLY A 506 -20.95 7.17 -11.35
CA GLY A 506 -21.78 6.67 -10.25
C GLY A 506 -21.26 5.35 -9.67
N TYR A 507 -21.57 5.08 -8.41
CA TYR A 507 -21.19 3.83 -7.73
C TYR A 507 -21.70 2.58 -8.47
N GLY A 508 -22.89 2.62 -9.05
CA GLY A 508 -23.47 1.50 -9.81
C GLY A 508 -22.78 1.19 -11.14
N ASP A 509 -21.93 2.09 -11.64
CA ASP A 509 -21.18 1.88 -12.87
C ASP A 509 -20.13 0.78 -12.66
N TYR A 510 -19.92 -0.06 -13.69
CA TYR A 510 -18.96 -1.15 -13.64
C TYR A 510 -17.52 -0.65 -13.41
N ARG A 511 -17.18 0.54 -13.90
CA ARG A 511 -15.87 1.17 -13.77
C ARG A 511 -15.51 1.58 -12.33
N PHE A 512 -16.45 1.48 -11.38
CA PHE A 512 -16.13 1.73 -9.97
C PHE A 512 -15.10 0.75 -9.41
N ILE A 513 -15.08 -0.50 -9.88
CA ILE A 513 -14.03 -1.47 -9.54
C ILE A 513 -13.23 -1.83 -10.79
N TRP A 514 -12.00 -2.29 -10.62
CA TRP A 514 -11.16 -2.68 -11.73
C TRP A 514 -11.55 -4.05 -12.30
N PRO A 515 -11.31 -4.28 -13.60
CA PRO A 515 -11.49 -5.61 -14.21
C PRO A 515 -10.45 -6.59 -13.70
N ILE A 516 -10.82 -7.85 -13.57
CA ILE A 516 -9.84 -8.93 -13.44
C ILE A 516 -9.02 -8.96 -14.73
N PRO A 517 -7.67 -9.00 -14.67
CA PRO A 517 -6.84 -9.02 -15.85
C PRO A 517 -7.19 -10.17 -16.81
N ALA A 518 -7.17 -9.90 -18.11
CA ALA A 518 -7.50 -10.89 -19.14
C ALA A 518 -6.62 -12.14 -19.04
N ASN A 519 -5.32 -11.96 -18.74
CA ASN A 519 -4.40 -13.08 -18.56
C ASN A 519 -4.76 -13.97 -17.36
N GLU A 520 -5.27 -13.41 -16.26
CA GLU A 520 -5.76 -14.23 -15.13
C GLU A 520 -6.97 -15.08 -15.53
N ILE A 521 -7.92 -14.52 -16.29
CA ILE A 521 -9.09 -15.26 -16.81
C ILE A 521 -8.65 -16.40 -17.74
N ILE A 522 -7.65 -16.16 -18.60
CA ILE A 522 -7.13 -17.19 -19.52
C ILE A 522 -6.45 -18.32 -18.74
N GLN A 523 -5.65 -17.99 -17.71
CA GLN A 523 -4.89 -18.97 -16.94
C GLN A 523 -5.74 -19.71 -15.89
N ASN A 524 -6.83 -19.11 -15.43
CA ASN A 524 -7.76 -19.69 -14.45
C ASN A 524 -9.20 -19.59 -14.99
N PRO A 525 -9.66 -20.58 -15.79
CA PRO A 525 -10.95 -20.50 -16.50
C PRO A 525 -12.17 -20.54 -15.59
N ILE A 526 -12.03 -20.84 -14.31
CA ILE A 526 -13.14 -20.81 -13.35
C ILE A 526 -13.34 -19.45 -12.67
N ILE A 527 -12.39 -18.53 -12.86
CA ILE A 527 -12.52 -17.18 -12.29
C ILE A 527 -13.52 -16.36 -13.10
N THR A 528 -14.44 -15.72 -12.43
CA THR A 528 -15.44 -14.86 -13.07
C THR A 528 -14.93 -13.43 -13.16
N GLN A 529 -15.16 -12.77 -14.30
CA GLN A 529 -14.90 -11.34 -14.47
C GLN A 529 -15.83 -10.49 -13.58
N ASN A 530 -15.42 -9.27 -13.28
CA ASN A 530 -16.32 -8.26 -12.72
C ASN A 530 -17.38 -7.90 -13.77
N PRO A 531 -18.64 -7.68 -13.36
CA PRO A 531 -19.74 -7.45 -14.31
C PRO A 531 -19.44 -6.34 -15.32
N LEU A 532 -19.85 -6.55 -16.57
CA LEU A 532 -19.76 -5.63 -17.70
C LEU A 532 -18.34 -5.37 -18.26
N TYR A 533 -17.31 -6.10 -17.81
CA TYR A 533 -15.99 -6.12 -18.43
C TYR A 533 -15.82 -7.27 -19.41
#